data_2933cfb7b7d58609356044801b828ddc
#
_entry.id   2933cfb7b7d58609356044801b828ddc
#
_cell.length_a   1.000
_cell.length_b   1.000
_cell.length_c   1.000
_cell.angle_alpha   90.00
_cell.angle_beta   90.00
_cell.angle_gamma   90.00
#
_symmetry.space_group_name_H-M   'P 1'
#
loop_
_entity.id
_entity.type
_entity.pdbx_description
1 polymer ?
#
loop_
_entity_poly.entity_id
_entity_poly.type
_entity_poly.pdbx_seq_one_letter_code
_entity_poly.pdbx_strand_id
1 'polypeptide(L)'
;FGTGLSSFMYEIGWIRLLSMIIGSATHSFEVMLSAFVFGLAAGGLWVRGRMDRFRRPELVLGFVQILMGVAAVATLPLYALAVKAMGSLMVGDVRTENTWLAFNALRYGLCLVIMFPATFCAGMTLPLITHLLLKRGQAEGIIGRVYGFNTLGAIVGATLAGLLLMPLIGLQRVIVGGAVVDVVLGLALLRIELRSSDAAPGMARTFRLACI
;
A
#
# COMPACT_ATOMS: atom_id res chain seq x y z
N PHE A 1 10.84 4.31 5.73
CA PHE A 1 10.38 5.66 5.36
C PHE A 1 9.62 5.62 4.03
N GLY A 2 10.27 5.21 2.92
CA GLY A 2 9.67 5.22 1.58
C GLY A 2 8.34 4.48 1.48
N THR A 3 8.22 3.33 2.12
CA THR A 3 6.98 2.54 2.19
C THR A 3 5.84 3.27 2.89
N GLY A 4 6.14 3.96 4.00
CA GLY A 4 5.14 4.79 4.69
C GLY A 4 4.71 5.98 3.84
N LEU A 5 5.66 6.62 3.15
CA LEU A 5 5.41 7.73 2.26
C LEU A 5 4.46 7.34 1.11
N SER A 6 4.77 6.27 0.37
CA SER A 6 3.94 5.80 -0.75
C SER A 6 2.56 5.34 -0.29
N SER A 7 2.48 4.56 0.80
CA SER A 7 1.20 4.05 1.34
C SER A 7 0.23 5.19 1.67
N PHE A 8 0.72 6.26 2.30
CA PHE A 8 -0.14 7.41 2.63
C PHE A 8 -0.43 8.31 1.44
N MET A 9 0.45 8.38 0.44
CA MET A 9 0.10 9.00 -0.85
C MET A 9 -1.10 8.28 -1.48
N TYR A 10 -1.13 6.94 -1.44
CA TYR A 10 -2.28 6.17 -1.93
C TYR A 10 -3.52 6.40 -1.10
N GLU A 11 -3.42 6.34 0.22
CA GLU A 11 -4.55 6.51 1.13
C GLU A 11 -5.27 7.84 0.86
N ILE A 12 -4.53 8.95 0.85
CA ILE A 12 -5.08 10.27 0.55
C ILE A 12 -5.65 10.31 -0.88
N GLY A 13 -4.97 9.66 -1.83
CA GLY A 13 -5.44 9.52 -3.22
C GLY A 13 -6.77 8.79 -3.31
N TRP A 14 -6.89 7.64 -2.68
CA TRP A 14 -8.11 6.83 -2.70
C TRP A 14 -9.27 7.48 -1.95
N ILE A 15 -9.04 8.13 -0.81
CA ILE A 15 -10.06 8.90 -0.10
C ILE A 15 -10.70 9.91 -1.05
N ARG A 16 -9.90 10.65 -1.82
CA ARG A 16 -10.40 11.63 -2.79
C ARG A 16 -11.10 10.99 -3.98
N LEU A 17 -10.52 9.92 -4.57
CA LEU A 17 -11.13 9.21 -5.70
C LEU A 17 -12.47 8.59 -5.33
N LEU A 18 -12.50 7.83 -4.26
CA LEU A 18 -13.70 7.09 -3.87
C LEU A 18 -14.80 8.00 -3.33
N SER A 19 -14.46 9.11 -2.68
CA SER A 19 -15.46 10.11 -2.25
C SER A 19 -16.25 10.73 -3.42
N MET A 20 -15.67 10.76 -4.63
CA MET A 20 -16.37 11.21 -5.82
C MET A 20 -17.45 10.22 -6.31
N ILE A 21 -17.29 8.93 -6.04
CA ILE A 21 -18.26 7.89 -6.42
C ILE A 21 -19.27 7.65 -5.30
N ILE A 22 -18.78 7.53 -4.07
CA ILE A 22 -19.57 7.10 -2.93
C ILE A 22 -20.37 8.27 -2.34
N GLY A 23 -19.91 9.50 -2.62
CA GLY A 23 -20.43 10.73 -2.01
C GLY A 23 -19.59 11.15 -0.81
N SER A 24 -19.75 12.42 -0.41
CA SER A 24 -18.94 13.07 0.63
C SER A 24 -19.44 12.84 2.06
N ALA A 25 -20.31 11.85 2.29
CA ALA A 25 -20.83 11.54 3.61
C ALA A 25 -19.73 10.96 4.53
N THR A 26 -19.77 11.27 5.81
CA THR A 26 -18.89 10.72 6.86
C THR A 26 -18.83 9.20 6.80
N HIS A 27 -19.96 8.56 6.53
CA HIS A 27 -20.05 7.10 6.35
C HIS A 27 -19.19 6.54 5.21
N SER A 28 -18.97 7.30 4.14
CA SER A 28 -18.08 6.89 3.05
C SER A 28 -16.64 6.82 3.49
N PHE A 29 -16.19 7.76 4.32
CA PHE A 29 -14.83 7.73 4.89
C PHE A 29 -14.63 6.52 5.82
N GLU A 30 -15.61 6.21 6.66
CA GLU A 30 -15.59 5.06 7.56
C GLU A 30 -15.43 3.74 6.78
N VAL A 31 -16.19 3.59 5.69
CA VAL A 31 -16.11 2.43 4.79
C VAL A 31 -14.73 2.31 4.15
N MET A 32 -14.19 3.39 3.62
CA MET A 32 -12.86 3.39 3.00
C MET A 32 -11.76 3.09 4.01
N LEU A 33 -11.81 3.72 5.20
CA LEU A 33 -10.84 3.48 6.26
C LEU A 33 -10.88 2.02 6.75
N SER A 34 -12.09 1.46 6.91
CA SER A 34 -12.22 0.05 7.33
C SER A 34 -11.67 -0.91 6.29
N ALA A 35 -11.89 -0.65 4.99
CA ALA A 35 -11.32 -1.45 3.90
C ALA A 35 -9.78 -1.37 3.87
N PHE A 36 -9.22 -0.18 4.07
CA PHE A 36 -7.79 0.05 4.14
C PHE A 36 -7.16 -0.71 5.31
N VAL A 37 -7.69 -0.53 6.52
CA VAL A 37 -7.20 -1.20 7.73
C VAL A 37 -7.36 -2.72 7.62
N PHE A 38 -8.46 -3.20 7.05
CA PHE A 38 -8.66 -4.62 6.80
C PHE A 38 -7.59 -5.20 5.87
N GLY A 39 -7.26 -4.51 4.78
CA GLY A 39 -6.19 -4.93 3.87
C GLY A 39 -4.83 -5.01 4.57
N LEU A 40 -4.47 -3.98 5.36
CA LEU A 40 -3.23 -3.96 6.15
C LEU A 40 -3.17 -5.14 7.14
N ALA A 41 -4.25 -5.37 7.89
CA ALA A 41 -4.33 -6.44 8.86
C ALA A 41 -4.22 -7.82 8.19
N ALA A 42 -4.96 -8.05 7.11
CA ALA A 42 -4.94 -9.30 6.36
C ALA A 42 -3.54 -9.60 5.80
N GLY A 43 -2.87 -8.61 5.20
CA GLY A 43 -1.50 -8.73 4.69
C GLY A 43 -0.49 -9.06 5.78
N GLY A 44 -0.55 -8.34 6.91
CA GLY A 44 0.32 -8.55 8.06
C GLY A 44 0.14 -9.94 8.68
N LEU A 45 -1.10 -10.38 8.88
CA LEU A 45 -1.41 -11.72 9.40
C LEU A 45 -0.97 -12.82 8.44
N TRP A 46 -1.21 -12.64 7.15
CA TRP A 46 -0.85 -13.61 6.12
C TRP A 46 0.66 -13.84 6.06
N VAL A 47 1.44 -12.77 6.05
CA VAL A 47 2.90 -12.87 5.97
C VAL A 47 3.50 -13.42 7.27
N ARG A 48 2.96 -13.04 8.43
CA ARG A 48 3.41 -13.54 9.73
C ARG A 48 3.42 -15.07 9.79
N GLY A 49 2.35 -15.71 9.29
CA GLY A 49 2.24 -17.18 9.28
C GLY A 49 3.17 -17.89 8.29
N ARG A 50 3.91 -17.13 7.47
CA ARG A 50 4.76 -17.68 6.38
C ARG A 50 6.21 -17.23 6.43
N MET A 51 6.57 -16.32 7.34
CA MET A 51 7.93 -15.74 7.43
C MET A 51 9.04 -16.78 7.47
N ASP A 52 8.86 -17.84 8.25
CA ASP A 52 9.86 -18.88 8.42
C ASP A 52 10.03 -19.79 7.20
N ARG A 53 9.05 -19.78 6.29
CA ARG A 53 9.08 -20.55 5.03
C ARG A 53 9.85 -19.85 3.93
N PHE A 54 10.07 -18.55 4.04
CA PHE A 54 10.77 -17.78 3.01
C PHE A 54 12.28 -18.00 3.12
N ARG A 55 12.84 -18.66 2.12
CA ARG A 55 14.30 -18.88 2.02
C ARG A 55 15.07 -17.56 1.85
N ARG A 56 14.49 -16.60 1.11
CA ARG A 56 15.07 -15.28 0.81
C ARG A 56 14.01 -14.20 1.04
N PRO A 57 13.77 -13.79 2.29
CA PRO A 57 12.75 -12.82 2.61
C PRO A 57 13.02 -11.43 2.01
N GLU A 58 14.30 -11.11 1.69
CA GLU A 58 14.70 -9.90 0.97
C GLU A 58 14.06 -9.81 -0.42
N LEU A 59 14.10 -10.90 -1.19
CA LEU A 59 13.46 -10.96 -2.50
C LEU A 59 11.95 -10.83 -2.39
N VAL A 60 11.35 -11.47 -1.37
CA VAL A 60 9.91 -11.37 -1.13
C VAL A 60 9.54 -9.92 -0.85
N LEU A 61 10.29 -9.20 -0.02
CA LEU A 61 10.06 -7.78 0.25
C LEU A 61 10.13 -6.94 -1.03
N GLY A 62 11.15 -7.18 -1.87
CA GLY A 62 11.30 -6.49 -3.15
C GLY A 62 10.11 -6.73 -4.09
N PHE A 63 9.64 -7.98 -4.21
CA PHE A 63 8.48 -8.32 -5.03
C PHE A 63 7.18 -7.71 -4.46
N VAL A 64 6.98 -7.76 -3.15
CA VAL A 64 5.81 -7.16 -2.49
C VAL A 64 5.75 -5.66 -2.75
N GLN A 65 6.91 -4.98 -2.72
CA GLN A 65 6.99 -3.55 -2.97
C GLN A 65 6.61 -3.22 -4.43
N ILE A 66 7.11 -3.97 -5.41
CA ILE A 66 6.75 -3.78 -6.81
C ILE A 66 5.27 -4.08 -7.02
N LEU A 67 4.77 -5.19 -6.45
CA LEU A 67 3.37 -5.58 -6.58
C LEU A 67 2.44 -4.53 -5.97
N MET A 68 2.83 -3.91 -4.85
CA MET A 68 2.10 -2.81 -4.22
C MET A 68 1.96 -1.62 -5.17
N GLY A 69 3.06 -1.19 -5.80
CA GLY A 69 3.04 -0.10 -6.78
C GLY A 69 2.20 -0.42 -8.02
N VAL A 70 2.33 -1.63 -8.57
CA VAL A 70 1.52 -2.08 -9.71
C VAL A 70 0.04 -2.15 -9.35
N ALA A 71 -0.29 -2.72 -8.19
CA ALA A 71 -1.66 -2.79 -7.70
C ALA A 71 -2.27 -1.39 -7.49
N ALA A 72 -1.49 -0.45 -6.96
CA ALA A 72 -1.94 0.94 -6.79
C ALA A 72 -2.26 1.61 -8.13
N VAL A 73 -1.44 1.44 -9.16
CA VAL A 73 -1.74 1.97 -10.52
C VAL A 73 -2.95 1.27 -11.11
N ALA A 74 -3.12 -0.03 -10.91
CA ALA A 74 -4.28 -0.79 -11.38
C ALA A 74 -5.60 -0.30 -10.77
N THR A 75 -5.57 0.42 -9.64
CA THR A 75 -6.79 1.03 -9.08
C THR A 75 -7.38 2.11 -9.97
N LEU A 76 -6.60 2.77 -10.82
CA LEU A 76 -7.08 3.83 -11.70
C LEU A 76 -8.07 3.33 -12.77
N PRO A 77 -7.77 2.28 -13.57
CA PRO A 77 -8.75 1.71 -14.49
C PRO A 77 -9.92 1.04 -13.75
N LEU A 78 -9.69 0.41 -12.60
CA LEU A 78 -10.77 -0.15 -11.77
C LEU A 78 -11.74 0.93 -11.29
N TYR A 79 -11.22 2.10 -10.91
CA TYR A 79 -12.02 3.26 -10.58
C TYR A 79 -12.91 3.71 -11.76
N ALA A 80 -12.37 3.78 -12.97
CA ALA A 80 -13.14 4.15 -14.15
C ALA A 80 -14.27 3.14 -14.46
N LEU A 81 -14.04 1.85 -14.22
CA LEU A 81 -15.07 0.82 -14.31
C LEU A 81 -16.12 0.97 -13.21
N ALA A 82 -15.71 1.27 -11.97
CA ALA A 82 -16.61 1.50 -10.85
C ALA A 82 -17.56 2.69 -11.09
N VAL A 83 -17.05 3.79 -11.66
CA VAL A 83 -17.89 4.95 -12.06
C VAL A 83 -18.96 4.53 -13.05
N LYS A 84 -18.62 3.75 -14.07
CA LYS A 84 -19.59 3.25 -15.07
C LYS A 84 -20.63 2.34 -14.44
N ALA A 85 -20.20 1.39 -13.59
CA ALA A 85 -21.09 0.48 -12.90
C ALA A 85 -22.07 1.19 -11.96
N MET A 86 -21.60 2.18 -11.21
CA MET A 86 -22.49 2.98 -10.35
C MET A 86 -23.48 3.82 -11.15
N GLY A 87 -23.02 4.41 -12.28
CA GLY A 87 -23.91 5.16 -13.17
C GLY A 87 -25.05 4.33 -13.73
N SER A 88 -24.79 3.08 -14.15
CA SER A 88 -25.83 2.18 -14.66
C SER A 88 -26.83 1.75 -13.58
N LEU A 89 -26.41 1.64 -12.33
CA LEU A 89 -27.30 1.27 -11.21
C LEU A 89 -28.19 2.42 -10.73
N MET A 90 -27.72 3.67 -10.84
CA MET A 90 -28.51 4.85 -10.46
C MET A 90 -29.69 5.13 -11.41
N VAL A 91 -29.72 4.51 -12.59
CA VAL A 91 -30.84 4.65 -13.54
C VAL A 91 -32.03 3.76 -13.13
N GLY A 92 -31.84 2.79 -12.23
CA GLY A 92 -32.91 1.95 -11.67
C GLY A 92 -33.61 2.59 -10.47
N ASP A 93 -34.84 2.13 -10.18
CA ASP A 93 -35.66 2.65 -9.07
C ASP A 93 -35.10 2.20 -7.71
N VAL A 94 -34.37 3.09 -7.02
CA VAL A 94 -33.55 2.82 -5.79
C VAL A 94 -34.39 2.99 -4.51
N ARG A 95 -35.73 2.90 -4.55
CA ARG A 95 -36.61 3.32 -3.44
C ARG A 95 -37.03 2.23 -2.45
N THR A 96 -36.56 0.99 -2.59
CA THR A 96 -36.90 -0.08 -1.64
C THR A 96 -35.77 -0.33 -0.63
N GLU A 97 -36.09 -0.74 0.61
CA GLU A 97 -35.10 -1.04 1.66
C GLU A 97 -34.05 -2.06 1.23
N ASN A 98 -34.46 -3.09 0.50
CA ASN A 98 -33.55 -4.09 -0.05
C ASN A 98 -32.56 -3.51 -1.05
N THR A 99 -32.97 -2.51 -1.82
CA THR A 99 -32.11 -1.81 -2.78
C THR A 99 -31.09 -0.93 -2.08
N TRP A 100 -31.45 -0.32 -0.94
CA TRP A 100 -30.53 0.47 -0.13
C TRP A 100 -29.40 -0.40 0.47
N LEU A 101 -29.76 -1.57 1.02
CA LEU A 101 -28.77 -2.50 1.56
C LEU A 101 -27.81 -3.03 0.47
N ALA A 102 -28.36 -3.43 -0.66
CA ALA A 102 -27.58 -3.88 -1.81
C ALA A 102 -26.64 -2.78 -2.34
N PHE A 103 -27.10 -1.54 -2.38
CA PHE A 103 -26.30 -0.39 -2.81
C PHE A 103 -25.12 -0.11 -1.87
N ASN A 104 -25.35 -0.17 -0.54
CA ASN A 104 -24.27 0.00 0.42
C ASN A 104 -23.28 -1.18 0.40
N ALA A 105 -23.77 -2.41 0.27
CA ALA A 105 -22.92 -3.59 0.11
C ALA A 105 -22.04 -3.50 -1.15
N LEU A 106 -22.59 -3.01 -2.26
CA LEU A 106 -21.83 -2.78 -3.49
C LEU A 106 -20.76 -1.70 -3.30
N ARG A 107 -21.08 -0.58 -2.64
CA ARG A 107 -20.10 0.46 -2.32
C ARG A 107 -18.94 -0.10 -1.52
N TYR A 108 -19.24 -0.86 -0.47
CA TYR A 108 -18.22 -1.50 0.36
C TYR A 108 -17.38 -2.50 -0.43
N GLY A 109 -18.05 -3.34 -1.23
CA GLY A 109 -17.39 -4.29 -2.12
C GLY A 109 -16.46 -3.62 -3.12
N LEU A 110 -16.87 -2.51 -3.73
CA LEU A 110 -16.02 -1.73 -4.64
C LEU A 110 -14.79 -1.14 -3.93
N CYS A 111 -14.96 -0.58 -2.72
CA CYS A 111 -13.82 -0.10 -1.94
C CYS A 111 -12.83 -1.23 -1.65
N LEU A 112 -13.33 -2.39 -1.22
CA LEU A 112 -12.48 -3.55 -0.97
C LEU A 112 -11.74 -3.99 -2.23
N VAL A 113 -12.43 -4.20 -3.34
CA VAL A 113 -11.82 -4.66 -4.59
C VAL A 113 -10.75 -3.69 -5.09
N ILE A 114 -11.01 -2.38 -4.99
CA ILE A 114 -10.07 -1.35 -5.45
C ILE A 114 -8.86 -1.25 -4.52
N MET A 115 -9.07 -1.19 -3.20
CA MET A 115 -8.00 -0.88 -2.24
C MET A 115 -7.25 -2.11 -1.76
N PHE A 116 -7.94 -3.26 -1.62
CA PHE A 116 -7.41 -4.46 -0.97
C PHE A 116 -6.09 -4.98 -1.54
N PRO A 117 -5.89 -5.10 -2.86
CA PRO A 117 -4.63 -5.68 -3.39
C PRO A 117 -3.39 -4.89 -2.96
N ALA A 118 -3.45 -3.57 -3.04
CA ALA A 118 -2.32 -2.72 -2.67
C ALA A 118 -2.15 -2.62 -1.14
N THR A 119 -3.25 -2.49 -0.38
CA THR A 119 -3.19 -2.42 1.09
C THR A 119 -2.76 -3.75 1.71
N PHE A 120 -3.13 -4.87 1.11
CA PHE A 120 -2.64 -6.18 1.50
C PHE A 120 -1.12 -6.29 1.36
N CYS A 121 -0.56 -5.82 0.24
CA CYS A 121 0.88 -5.74 0.05
C CYS A 121 1.54 -4.80 1.06
N ALA A 122 0.95 -3.61 1.30
CA ALA A 122 1.43 -2.67 2.29
C ALA A 122 1.49 -3.28 3.69
N GLY A 123 0.47 -4.06 4.07
CA GLY A 123 0.41 -4.76 5.36
C GLY A 123 1.53 -5.79 5.56
N MET A 124 2.07 -6.36 4.49
CA MET A 124 3.18 -7.32 4.56
C MET A 124 4.54 -6.64 4.79
N THR A 125 4.71 -5.36 4.42
CA THR A 125 6.03 -4.71 4.35
C THR A 125 6.69 -4.55 5.72
N LEU A 126 6.00 -3.98 6.71
CA LEU A 126 6.58 -3.76 8.05
C LEU A 126 6.98 -5.07 8.76
N PRO A 127 6.14 -6.10 8.81
CA PRO A 127 6.53 -7.39 9.37
C PRO A 127 7.74 -8.00 8.66
N LEU A 128 7.82 -7.91 7.32
CA LEU A 128 8.98 -8.41 6.56
C LEU A 128 10.25 -7.64 6.90
N ILE A 129 10.19 -6.31 6.95
CA ILE A 129 11.34 -5.46 7.29
C ILE A 129 11.85 -5.79 8.70
N THR A 130 10.95 -5.85 9.68
CA THR A 130 11.33 -6.16 11.07
C THR A 130 11.93 -7.56 11.19
N HIS A 131 11.35 -8.54 10.56
CA HIS A 131 11.88 -9.92 10.53
C HIS A 131 13.30 -9.98 9.92
N LEU A 132 13.51 -9.28 8.80
CA LEU A 132 14.82 -9.20 8.16
C LEU A 132 15.88 -8.60 9.06
N LEU A 133 15.58 -7.51 9.74
CA LEU A 133 16.52 -6.82 10.61
C LEU A 133 16.84 -7.63 11.87
N LEU A 134 15.84 -8.29 12.47
CA LEU A 134 16.04 -9.19 13.60
C LEU A 134 16.89 -10.41 13.21
N LYS A 135 16.64 -11.02 12.05
CA LYS A 135 17.49 -12.10 11.51
C LYS A 135 18.93 -11.70 11.29
N ARG A 136 19.19 -10.41 11.02
CA ARG A 136 20.55 -9.86 10.89
C ARG A 136 21.21 -9.55 12.23
N GLY A 137 20.62 -9.96 13.36
CA GLY A 137 21.17 -9.77 14.71
C GLY A 137 21.02 -8.37 15.27
N GLN A 138 20.11 -7.56 14.72
CA GLN A 138 19.76 -6.26 15.31
C GLN A 138 18.98 -6.46 16.61
N ALA A 139 19.22 -5.58 17.58
CA ALA A 139 18.51 -5.60 18.86
C ALA A 139 17.01 -5.30 18.68
N GLU A 140 16.18 -5.73 19.64
CA GLU A 140 14.71 -5.53 19.59
C GLU A 140 14.29 -4.07 19.43
N GLY A 141 15.10 -3.12 19.89
CA GLY A 141 14.87 -1.68 19.68
C GLY A 141 14.77 -1.26 18.21
N ILE A 142 15.22 -2.10 17.25
CA ILE A 142 15.08 -1.83 15.83
C ILE A 142 13.62 -1.77 15.39
N ILE A 143 12.74 -2.52 16.07
CA ILE A 143 11.30 -2.53 15.78
C ILE A 143 10.73 -1.12 15.92
N GLY A 144 10.99 -0.47 17.05
CA GLY A 144 10.54 0.91 17.28
C GLY A 144 11.09 1.90 16.24
N ARG A 145 12.36 1.75 15.86
CA ARG A 145 12.97 2.57 14.79
C ARG A 145 12.29 2.39 13.43
N VAL A 146 12.02 1.15 13.03
CA VAL A 146 11.34 0.84 11.77
C VAL A 146 9.95 1.47 11.74
N TYR A 147 9.17 1.29 12.79
CA TYR A 147 7.84 1.90 12.91
C TYR A 147 7.93 3.43 12.94
N GLY A 148 8.87 4.01 13.68
CA GLY A 148 9.09 5.45 13.73
C GLY A 148 9.41 6.05 12.36
N PHE A 149 10.37 5.46 11.62
CA PHE A 149 10.68 5.93 10.26
C PHE A 149 9.53 5.72 9.28
N ASN A 150 8.75 4.64 9.41
CA ASN A 150 7.55 4.44 8.60
C ASN A 150 6.51 5.51 8.89
N THR A 151 6.27 5.83 10.15
CA THR A 151 5.32 6.89 10.57
C THR A 151 5.77 8.26 10.07
N LEU A 152 7.05 8.59 10.16
CA LEU A 152 7.59 9.82 9.57
C LEU A 152 7.35 9.87 8.05
N GLY A 153 7.58 8.75 7.36
CA GLY A 153 7.26 8.63 5.94
C GLY A 153 5.77 8.88 5.67
N ALA A 154 4.89 8.29 6.48
CA ALA A 154 3.45 8.45 6.39
C ALA A 154 3.01 9.92 6.55
N ILE A 155 3.54 10.62 7.55
CA ILE A 155 3.27 12.04 7.78
C ILE A 155 3.70 12.88 6.58
N VAL A 156 4.92 12.66 6.09
CA VAL A 156 5.44 13.38 4.92
C VAL A 156 4.62 13.05 3.68
N GLY A 157 4.29 11.78 3.46
CA GLY A 157 3.47 11.32 2.33
C GLY A 157 2.09 11.95 2.32
N ALA A 158 1.38 11.93 3.45
CA ALA A 158 0.06 12.54 3.59
C ALA A 158 0.10 14.06 3.35
N THR A 159 1.07 14.74 3.98
CA THR A 159 1.23 16.20 3.86
C THR A 159 1.55 16.60 2.42
N LEU A 160 2.54 15.95 1.80
CA LEU A 160 2.92 16.22 0.42
C LEU A 160 1.78 15.92 -0.55
N ALA A 161 1.14 14.75 -0.41
CA ALA A 161 0.03 14.37 -1.29
C ALA A 161 -1.13 15.34 -1.19
N GLY A 162 -1.61 15.62 0.04
CA GLY A 162 -2.80 16.43 0.24
C GLY A 162 -2.62 17.92 -0.04
N LEU A 163 -1.50 18.51 0.42
CA LEU A 163 -1.31 19.96 0.37
C LEU A 163 -0.58 20.46 -0.89
N LEU A 164 0.36 19.67 -1.42
CA LEU A 164 1.22 20.11 -2.51
C LEU A 164 0.96 19.37 -3.82
N LEU A 165 1.04 18.04 -3.81
CA LEU A 165 1.03 17.30 -5.06
C LEU A 165 -0.34 17.28 -5.73
N MET A 166 -1.43 17.07 -4.97
CA MET A 166 -2.78 17.06 -5.56
C MET A 166 -3.14 18.36 -6.27
N PRO A 167 -2.95 19.56 -5.66
CA PRO A 167 -3.23 20.81 -6.35
C PRO A 167 -2.34 21.07 -7.57
N LEU A 168 -1.07 20.63 -7.52
CA LEU A 168 -0.08 20.92 -8.56
C LEU A 168 -0.15 19.96 -9.74
N ILE A 169 -0.24 18.66 -9.49
CA ILE A 169 -0.10 17.62 -10.52
C ILE A 169 -1.35 16.78 -10.71
N GLY A 170 -2.33 16.94 -9.83
CA GLY A 170 -3.59 16.20 -9.87
C GLY A 170 -3.52 14.82 -9.23
N LEU A 171 -4.69 14.29 -8.91
CA LEU A 171 -4.90 13.10 -8.10
C LEU A 171 -4.29 11.82 -8.68
N GLN A 172 -4.48 11.58 -9.98
CA GLN A 172 -3.96 10.38 -10.64
C GLN A 172 -2.43 10.32 -10.60
N ARG A 173 -1.77 11.46 -10.82
CA ARG A 173 -0.30 11.55 -10.80
C ARG A 173 0.27 11.35 -9.40
N VAL A 174 -0.47 11.67 -8.34
CA VAL A 174 -0.08 11.39 -6.97
C VAL A 174 -0.01 9.88 -6.74
N ILE A 175 -1.01 9.12 -7.17
CA ILE A 175 -1.02 7.65 -7.07
C ILE A 175 0.14 7.05 -7.88
N VAL A 176 0.33 7.52 -9.12
CA VAL A 176 1.44 7.07 -9.95
C VAL A 176 2.80 7.42 -9.31
N GLY A 177 2.93 8.61 -8.71
CA GLY A 177 4.14 9.01 -7.99
C GLY A 177 4.47 8.08 -6.82
N GLY A 178 3.48 7.72 -6.01
CA GLY A 178 3.63 6.70 -4.96
C GLY A 178 4.06 5.34 -5.54
N ALA A 179 3.46 4.92 -6.65
CA ALA A 179 3.81 3.67 -7.31
C ALA A 179 5.26 3.66 -7.84
N VAL A 180 5.72 4.78 -8.38
CA VAL A 180 7.13 4.92 -8.79
C VAL A 180 8.06 4.76 -7.60
N VAL A 181 7.75 5.35 -6.44
CA VAL A 181 8.54 5.18 -5.22
C VAL A 181 8.62 3.69 -4.85
N ASP A 182 7.50 2.97 -4.83
CA ASP A 182 7.48 1.56 -4.47
C ASP A 182 8.22 0.67 -5.46
N VAL A 183 8.03 0.89 -6.75
CA VAL A 183 8.73 0.13 -7.79
C VAL A 183 10.24 0.37 -7.72
N VAL A 184 10.67 1.61 -7.51
CA VAL A 184 12.10 1.95 -7.35
C VAL A 184 12.67 1.28 -6.11
N LEU A 185 11.98 1.32 -4.97
CA LEU A 185 12.40 0.64 -3.75
C LEU A 185 12.48 -0.87 -3.95
N GLY A 186 11.47 -1.47 -4.57
CA GLY A 186 11.43 -2.89 -4.84
C GLY A 186 12.58 -3.33 -5.77
N LEU A 187 12.80 -2.60 -6.86
CA LEU A 187 13.92 -2.86 -7.79
C LEU A 187 15.28 -2.68 -7.12
N ALA A 188 15.44 -1.66 -6.26
CA ALA A 188 16.67 -1.46 -5.51
C ALA A 188 16.96 -2.64 -4.58
N LEU A 189 15.96 -3.11 -3.84
CA LEU A 189 16.09 -4.28 -2.97
C LEU A 189 16.45 -5.54 -3.76
N LEU A 190 15.79 -5.81 -4.88
CA LEU A 190 16.09 -6.95 -5.74
C LEU A 190 17.53 -6.87 -6.30
N ARG A 191 17.97 -5.70 -6.76
CA ARG A 191 19.34 -5.52 -7.29
C ARG A 191 20.40 -5.73 -6.22
N ILE A 192 20.18 -5.25 -5.00
CA ILE A 192 21.12 -5.43 -3.89
C ILE A 192 21.27 -6.93 -3.58
N GLU A 193 20.15 -7.65 -3.51
CA GLU A 193 20.17 -9.06 -3.17
C GLU A 193 20.79 -9.93 -4.28
N LEU A 194 20.48 -9.66 -5.54
CA LEU A 194 21.07 -10.37 -6.68
C LEU A 194 22.59 -10.15 -6.74
N ARG A 195 23.06 -8.92 -6.54
CA ARG A 195 24.51 -8.63 -6.49
C ARG A 195 25.20 -9.27 -5.29
N SER A 196 24.55 -9.39 -4.14
CA SER A 196 25.13 -10.07 -2.98
C SER A 196 25.21 -11.59 -3.16
N SER A 197 24.35 -12.16 -4.01
CA SER A 197 24.38 -13.58 -4.40
C SER A 197 25.52 -13.90 -5.37
N ASP A 198 25.89 -12.96 -6.24
CA ASP A 198 26.93 -13.12 -7.25
C ASP A 198 28.34 -12.76 -6.71
N ALA A 199 28.43 -11.98 -5.64
CA ALA A 199 29.70 -11.63 -5.00
C ALA A 199 30.20 -12.76 -4.11
N ALA A 200 31.39 -13.26 -4.39
CA ALA A 200 32.10 -14.24 -3.58
C ALA A 200 32.17 -13.80 -2.09
N PRO A 201 32.27 -14.73 -1.12
CA PRO A 201 32.01 -14.50 0.31
C PRO A 201 32.88 -13.44 1.02
N GLY A 202 33.84 -12.82 0.35
CA GLY A 202 34.76 -11.83 0.93
C GLY A 202 34.27 -10.36 0.90
N MET A 203 33.41 -9.98 -0.03
CA MET A 203 33.07 -8.57 -0.28
C MET A 203 31.71 -8.12 0.33
N ALA A 204 30.95 -9.07 0.86
CA ALA A 204 29.62 -8.80 1.44
C ALA A 204 29.66 -8.04 2.78
N ARG A 205 30.83 -7.84 3.38
CA ARG A 205 30.97 -7.21 4.71
C ARG A 205 30.97 -5.69 4.68
N THR A 206 31.43 -5.08 3.60
CA THR A 206 31.64 -3.61 3.52
C THR A 206 30.36 -2.85 3.11
N PHE A 207 29.42 -3.48 2.41
CA PHE A 207 28.18 -2.82 1.98
C PHE A 207 27.06 -2.80 3.04
N ARG A 208 27.25 -3.50 4.16
CA ARG A 208 26.27 -3.63 5.24
C ARG A 208 26.11 -2.39 6.12
N LEU A 209 27.01 -1.42 6.01
CA LEU A 209 27.04 -0.25 6.87
C LEU A 209 26.46 1.03 6.24
N ALA A 210 26.11 1.01 4.96
CA ALA A 210 25.65 2.20 4.22
C ALA A 210 24.11 2.36 4.12
N CYS A 211 23.33 1.42 4.64
CA CYS A 211 21.85 1.44 4.59
C CYS A 211 21.19 1.52 5.96
N ILE A 212 21.83 2.23 6.92
CA ILE A 212 21.23 2.58 8.22
C ILE A 212 20.76 4.02 8.19
#